data_1199a44346b3b6befbb518be3e5bc148
#
_entry.id   1199a44346b3b6befbb518be3e5bc148
#
_cell.length_a   1.000
_cell.length_b   1.000
_cell.length_c   1.000
_cell.angle_alpha   90.00
_cell.angle_beta   90.00
_cell.angle_gamma   90.00
#
_symmetry.space_group_name_H-M   'P 1'
#
loop_
_entity.id
_entity.type
_entity.pdbx_description
1 polymer ?
#
loop_
_entity_poly.entity_id
_entity_poly.type
_entity_poly.pdbx_seq_one_letter_code
_entity_poly.pdbx_strand_id
1 'polypeptide(L)'
;KRKDFLHNLKTVMSYKNIGVQINCVVNIYSVWTLPDMERFREKLGLDIVYSPCYLPKHTNPQRLFKEDKAELVKLYAGNKYLEDVYRNFISKDEPSVPRLMVAYNTTLDKYRDTKFFDVFPQYRKYRR
;
A
#
# COMPACT_ATOMS: atom_id res chain seq x y z
N LYS A 1 19.57 1.36 -6.09
CA LYS A 1 18.58 0.98 -5.05
C LYS A 1 17.54 -0.04 -5.56
N ARG A 2 16.67 0.28 -6.54
CA ARG A 2 15.68 -0.70 -7.05
C ARG A 2 16.35 -1.84 -7.83
N LYS A 3 17.36 -1.54 -8.64
CA LYS A 3 18.14 -2.55 -9.40
C LYS A 3 18.85 -3.51 -8.46
N ASP A 4 19.43 -3.00 -7.37
CA ASP A 4 20.13 -3.80 -6.37
C ASP A 4 19.18 -4.74 -5.64
N PHE A 5 17.99 -4.24 -5.25
CA PHE A 5 16.94 -5.07 -4.64
C PHE A 5 16.54 -6.23 -5.57
N LEU A 6 16.25 -5.94 -6.85
CA LEU A 6 15.84 -6.96 -7.81
C LEU A 6 16.97 -7.99 -8.09
N HIS A 7 18.21 -7.52 -8.13
CA HIS A 7 19.36 -8.40 -8.28
C HIS A 7 19.48 -9.34 -7.09
N ASN A 8 19.49 -8.81 -5.88
CA ASN A 8 19.58 -9.59 -4.65
C ASN A 8 18.43 -10.59 -4.50
N LEU A 9 17.20 -10.15 -4.79
CA LEU A 9 16.02 -11.01 -4.76
C LEU A 9 16.18 -12.20 -5.72
N LYS A 10 16.57 -11.97 -6.98
CA LYS A 10 16.82 -13.04 -7.96
C LYS A 10 17.92 -13.99 -7.52
N THR A 11 18.99 -13.45 -6.92
CA THR A 11 20.10 -14.26 -6.37
C THR A 11 19.59 -15.19 -5.28
N VAL A 12 18.81 -14.67 -4.30
CA VAL A 12 18.26 -15.51 -3.24
C VAL A 12 17.29 -16.55 -3.79
N MET A 13 16.44 -16.17 -4.75
CA MET A 13 15.50 -17.11 -5.38
C MET A 13 16.18 -18.22 -6.21
N SER A 14 17.44 -18.06 -6.60
CA SER A 14 18.17 -19.09 -7.34
C SER A 14 18.60 -20.28 -6.48
N TYR A 15 18.56 -20.16 -5.15
CA TYR A 15 18.89 -21.24 -4.23
C TYR A 15 17.70 -22.17 -4.04
N LYS A 16 17.84 -23.45 -4.44
CA LYS A 16 16.75 -24.44 -4.43
C LYS A 16 16.19 -24.80 -3.04
N ASN A 17 16.95 -24.54 -2.00
CA ASN A 17 16.61 -24.87 -0.61
C ASN A 17 16.12 -23.66 0.20
N ILE A 18 15.87 -22.53 -0.45
CA ILE A 18 15.39 -21.31 0.20
C ILE A 18 14.02 -20.95 -0.37
N GLY A 19 13.02 -20.88 0.51
CA GLY A 19 11.72 -20.28 0.21
C GLY A 19 11.80 -18.76 0.39
N VAL A 20 11.33 -18.00 -0.60
CA VAL A 20 11.30 -16.55 -0.54
C VAL A 20 9.87 -16.07 -0.49
N GLN A 21 9.53 -15.28 0.52
CA GLN A 21 8.23 -14.65 0.68
C GLN A 21 8.39 -13.14 0.91
N ILE A 22 7.53 -12.35 0.32
CA ILE A 22 7.48 -10.90 0.54
C ILE A 22 6.31 -10.58 1.48
N ASN A 23 6.58 -9.87 2.56
CA ASN A 23 5.53 -9.27 3.37
C ASN A 23 5.23 -7.86 2.86
N CYS A 24 4.02 -7.66 2.35
CA CYS A 24 3.53 -6.39 1.85
C CYS A 24 2.61 -5.74 2.89
N VAL A 25 3.04 -4.62 3.44
CA VAL A 25 2.26 -3.87 4.43
C VAL A 25 1.16 -3.08 3.73
N VAL A 26 -0.09 -3.38 4.10
CA VAL A 26 -1.28 -2.69 3.60
C VAL A 26 -1.59 -1.50 4.50
N ASN A 27 -1.37 -0.31 4.00
CA ASN A 27 -1.65 0.93 4.69
C ASN A 27 -2.24 1.97 3.71
N ILE A 28 -2.66 3.11 4.22
CA ILE A 28 -3.29 4.17 3.41
C ILE A 28 -2.42 4.64 2.23
N TYR A 29 -1.09 4.52 2.30
CA TYR A 29 -0.17 4.94 1.23
C TYR A 29 0.03 3.85 0.18
N SER A 30 -0.02 2.57 0.58
CA SER A 30 0.27 1.44 -0.30
C SER A 30 -0.94 0.91 -1.06
N VAL A 31 -2.18 1.14 -0.57
CA VAL A 31 -3.39 0.55 -1.17
C VAL A 31 -3.55 0.79 -2.67
N TRP A 32 -3.09 1.94 -3.18
CA TRP A 32 -3.19 2.28 -4.60
C TRP A 32 -2.16 1.57 -5.48
N THR A 33 -1.11 1.04 -4.89
CA THR A 33 -0.01 0.38 -5.60
C THR A 33 -0.02 -1.15 -5.45
N LEU A 34 -0.99 -1.70 -4.72
CA LEU A 34 -1.11 -3.16 -4.58
C LEU A 34 -1.29 -3.90 -5.91
N PRO A 35 -2.01 -3.37 -6.93
CA PRO A 35 -2.05 -4.00 -8.24
C PRO A 35 -0.67 -4.13 -8.90
N ASP A 36 0.25 -3.18 -8.66
CA ASP A 36 1.63 -3.29 -9.12
C ASP A 36 2.39 -4.41 -8.41
N MET A 37 2.11 -4.60 -7.11
CA MET A 37 2.68 -5.71 -6.33
C MET A 37 2.18 -7.06 -6.84
N GLU A 38 0.90 -7.18 -7.20
CA GLU A 38 0.37 -8.41 -7.79
C GLU A 38 1.01 -8.71 -9.16
N ARG A 39 1.16 -7.72 -10.03
CA ARG A 39 1.90 -7.88 -11.29
C ARG A 39 3.35 -8.31 -11.05
N PHE A 40 3.98 -7.78 -10.01
CA PHE A 40 5.33 -8.16 -9.61
C PHE A 40 5.39 -9.60 -9.09
N ARG A 41 4.42 -10.02 -8.28
CA ARG A 41 4.26 -11.40 -7.79
C ARG A 41 4.16 -12.39 -8.95
N GLU A 42 3.25 -12.12 -9.89
CA GLU A 42 3.03 -12.98 -11.06
C GLU A 42 4.28 -13.09 -11.93
N LYS A 43 4.94 -11.96 -12.19
CA LYS A 43 6.15 -11.92 -13.04
C LYS A 43 7.31 -12.72 -12.47
N LEU A 44 7.46 -12.78 -11.15
CA LEU A 44 8.58 -13.43 -10.48
C LEU A 44 8.24 -14.78 -9.85
N GLY A 45 6.96 -15.19 -9.84
CA GLY A 45 6.52 -16.42 -9.18
C GLY A 45 6.74 -16.37 -7.66
N LEU A 46 6.53 -15.20 -7.03
CA LEU A 46 6.76 -14.98 -5.60
C LEU A 46 5.51 -15.21 -4.78
N ASP A 47 5.70 -15.65 -3.53
CA ASP A 47 4.65 -15.59 -2.53
C ASP A 47 4.64 -14.21 -1.86
N ILE A 48 3.45 -13.58 -1.82
CA ILE A 48 3.24 -12.33 -1.10
C ILE A 48 2.21 -12.55 0.00
N VAL A 49 2.57 -12.15 1.22
CA VAL A 49 1.65 -12.07 2.35
C VAL A 49 1.30 -10.61 2.58
N TYR A 50 0.02 -10.31 2.64
CA TYR A 50 -0.48 -8.98 2.94
C TYR A 50 -0.78 -8.85 4.43
N SER A 51 -0.20 -7.82 5.07
CA SER A 51 -0.38 -7.54 6.50
C SER A 51 -0.93 -6.14 6.70
N PRO A 52 -2.05 -5.97 7.43
CA PRO A 52 -2.63 -4.65 7.62
C PRO A 52 -1.84 -3.81 8.62
N CYS A 53 -1.75 -2.51 8.37
CA CYS A 53 -1.16 -1.53 9.28
C CYS A 53 -2.25 -0.62 9.85
N TYR A 54 -2.72 -0.92 11.04
CA TYR A 54 -3.80 -0.16 11.70
C TYR A 54 -3.28 0.97 12.60
N LEU A 55 -2.02 0.94 12.97
CA LEU A 55 -1.36 1.95 13.79
C LEU A 55 -0.06 2.44 13.13
N PRO A 56 0.26 3.72 13.27
CA PRO A 56 -0.57 4.78 13.87
C PRO A 56 -1.84 5.07 13.06
N LYS A 57 -2.86 5.68 13.68
CA LYS A 57 -4.21 5.88 13.09
C LYS A 57 -4.21 6.53 11.71
N HIS A 58 -3.25 7.40 11.41
CA HIS A 58 -3.15 8.08 10.11
C HIS A 58 -2.64 7.17 8.98
N THR A 59 -2.19 5.97 9.27
CA THR A 59 -1.77 4.97 8.28
C THR A 59 -2.82 3.89 8.04
N ASN A 60 -3.86 3.81 8.87
CA ASN A 60 -4.86 2.76 8.84
C ASN A 60 -5.74 2.85 7.58
N PRO A 61 -5.75 1.82 6.69
CA PRO A 61 -6.52 1.85 5.46
C PRO A 61 -8.04 1.80 5.67
N GLN A 62 -8.53 1.34 6.84
CA GLN A 62 -9.95 1.36 7.18
C GLN A 62 -10.52 2.78 7.34
N ARG A 63 -9.64 3.77 7.49
CA ARG A 63 -9.97 5.19 7.67
C ARG A 63 -10.01 5.99 6.39
N LEU A 64 -9.88 5.35 5.25
CA LEU A 64 -10.13 5.96 3.95
C LEU A 64 -11.58 6.43 3.83
N PHE A 65 -11.81 7.47 3.04
CA PHE A 65 -13.17 7.89 2.70
C PHE A 65 -13.92 6.81 1.93
N LYS A 66 -15.24 6.83 2.00
CA LYS A 66 -16.10 5.86 1.29
C LYS A 66 -15.90 5.91 -0.22
N GLU A 67 -15.68 7.10 -0.76
CA GLU A 67 -15.39 7.30 -2.19
C GLU A 67 -14.09 6.61 -2.61
N ASP A 68 -13.03 6.72 -1.79
CA ASP A 68 -11.78 6.02 -2.07
C ASP A 68 -11.91 4.51 -1.96
N LYS A 69 -12.65 4.03 -0.97
CA LYS A 69 -12.95 2.61 -0.85
C LYS A 69 -13.72 2.09 -2.06
N ALA A 70 -14.67 2.86 -2.59
CA ALA A 70 -15.40 2.51 -3.79
C ALA A 70 -14.49 2.47 -5.05
N GLU A 71 -13.52 3.38 -5.13
CA GLU A 71 -12.50 3.36 -6.19
C GLU A 71 -11.59 2.12 -6.06
N LEU A 72 -11.18 1.77 -4.84
CA LEU A 72 -10.36 0.57 -4.59
C LEU A 72 -11.10 -0.72 -4.96
N VAL A 73 -12.40 -0.83 -4.70
CA VAL A 73 -13.21 -1.98 -5.14
C VAL A 73 -13.11 -2.16 -6.65
N LYS A 74 -13.23 -1.07 -7.42
CA LYS A 74 -13.09 -1.11 -8.88
C LYS A 74 -11.67 -1.47 -9.31
N LEU A 75 -10.67 -0.90 -8.64
CA LEU A 75 -9.27 -1.13 -8.95
C LEU A 75 -8.83 -2.58 -8.70
N TYR A 76 -9.42 -3.23 -7.68
CA TYR A 76 -9.09 -4.59 -7.27
C TYR A 76 -9.95 -5.67 -7.97
N ALA A 77 -11.01 -5.26 -8.65
CA ALA A 77 -11.95 -6.17 -9.30
C ALA A 77 -11.24 -7.14 -10.26
N GLY A 78 -11.57 -8.42 -10.14
CA GLY A 78 -10.99 -9.50 -10.94
C GLY A 78 -9.66 -10.04 -10.42
N ASN A 79 -9.09 -9.47 -9.35
CA ASN A 79 -7.93 -10.05 -8.67
C ASN A 79 -8.35 -10.57 -7.28
N LYS A 80 -8.48 -11.88 -7.15
CA LYS A 80 -8.95 -12.54 -5.92
C LYS A 80 -8.14 -12.16 -4.68
N TYR A 81 -6.83 -12.04 -4.80
CA TYR A 81 -5.96 -11.67 -3.67
C TYR A 81 -6.25 -10.25 -3.19
N LEU A 82 -6.42 -9.31 -4.12
CA LEU A 82 -6.72 -7.92 -3.77
C LEU A 82 -8.15 -7.75 -3.26
N GLU A 83 -9.10 -8.51 -3.79
CA GLU A 83 -10.47 -8.55 -3.26
C GLU A 83 -10.51 -9.06 -1.82
N ASP A 84 -9.70 -10.08 -1.50
CA ASP A 84 -9.54 -10.58 -0.13
C ASP A 84 -8.85 -9.56 0.78
N VAL A 85 -7.81 -8.87 0.29
CA VAL A 85 -7.17 -7.75 1.02
C VAL A 85 -8.19 -6.66 1.34
N TYR A 86 -9.01 -6.26 0.36
CA TYR A 86 -10.06 -5.27 0.58
C TYR A 86 -11.03 -5.72 1.65
N ARG A 87 -11.58 -6.92 1.50
CA ARG A 87 -12.58 -7.48 2.42
C ARG A 87 -12.07 -7.59 3.85
N ASN A 88 -10.85 -8.09 4.02
CA ASN A 88 -10.31 -8.38 5.33
C ASN A 88 -9.67 -7.17 6.01
N PHE A 89 -9.09 -6.23 5.26
CA PHE A 89 -8.23 -5.19 5.82
C PHE A 89 -8.73 -3.76 5.61
N ILE A 90 -9.61 -3.50 4.63
CA ILE A 90 -9.98 -2.14 4.23
C ILE A 90 -11.48 -1.84 4.44
N SER A 91 -12.33 -2.83 4.20
CA SER A 91 -13.79 -2.64 4.08
C SER A 91 -14.47 -2.12 5.35
N LYS A 92 -13.90 -2.39 6.53
CA LYS A 92 -14.49 -1.92 7.80
C LYS A 92 -14.55 -0.40 7.83
N ASP A 93 -15.65 0.12 8.38
CA ASP A 93 -15.84 1.55 8.56
C ASP A 93 -15.26 1.98 9.92
N GLU A 94 -14.10 2.58 9.87
CA GLU A 94 -13.51 3.33 10.98
C GLU A 94 -13.68 4.82 10.72
N PRO A 95 -13.83 5.66 11.79
CA PRO A 95 -13.93 7.10 11.60
C PRO A 95 -12.77 7.64 10.76
N SER A 96 -13.09 8.26 9.64
CA SER A 96 -12.09 8.81 8.73
C SER A 96 -11.29 9.94 9.40
N VAL A 97 -9.98 9.93 9.21
CA VAL A 97 -9.07 10.95 9.76
C VAL A 97 -8.10 11.53 8.70
N PRO A 98 -8.60 11.91 7.50
CA PRO A 98 -7.70 12.38 6.45
C PRO A 98 -6.95 13.65 6.85
N ARG A 99 -7.57 14.52 7.65
CA ARG A 99 -6.90 15.72 8.18
C ARG A 99 -5.67 15.38 9.02
N LEU A 100 -5.73 14.31 9.80
CA LEU A 100 -4.59 13.84 10.59
C LEU A 100 -3.45 13.36 9.67
N MET A 101 -3.78 12.62 8.61
CA MET A 101 -2.81 12.19 7.60
C MET A 101 -2.16 13.39 6.89
N VAL A 102 -2.96 14.35 6.45
CA VAL A 102 -2.45 15.57 5.78
C VAL A 102 -1.56 16.37 6.72
N ALA A 103 -2.00 16.62 7.96
CA ALA A 103 -1.22 17.37 8.95
C ALA A 103 0.12 16.70 9.25
N TYR A 104 0.12 15.37 9.43
CA TYR A 104 1.34 14.60 9.68
C TYR A 104 2.32 14.74 8.50
N ASN A 105 1.87 14.50 7.27
CA ASN A 105 2.74 14.56 6.11
C ASN A 105 3.21 15.99 5.79
N THR A 106 2.36 17.00 5.96
CA THR A 106 2.77 18.40 5.80
C THR A 106 3.87 18.79 6.80
N THR A 107 3.80 18.24 8.02
CA THR A 107 4.86 18.43 9.02
C THR A 107 6.15 17.73 8.59
N LEU A 108 6.08 16.48 8.13
CA LEU A 108 7.24 15.76 7.63
C LEU A 108 7.90 16.45 6.43
N ASP A 109 7.11 17.00 5.51
CA ASP A 109 7.62 17.71 4.33
C ASP A 109 8.55 18.87 4.72
N LYS A 110 8.22 19.60 5.79
CA LYS A 110 9.06 20.70 6.31
C LYS A 110 10.43 20.22 6.79
N TYR A 111 10.51 19.00 7.33
CA TYR A 111 11.78 18.46 7.85
C TYR A 111 12.61 17.71 6.82
N ARG A 112 11.96 17.22 5.75
CA ARG A 112 12.58 16.32 4.77
C ARG A 112 12.82 16.96 3.42
N ASP A 113 12.44 18.21 3.24
CA ASP A 113 12.43 18.91 1.95
C ASP A 113 11.73 18.09 0.85
N THR A 114 10.59 17.51 1.20
CA THR A 114 9.75 16.68 0.32
C THR A 114 8.40 17.34 0.11
N LYS A 115 7.66 16.82 -0.85
CA LYS A 115 6.28 17.24 -1.12
C LYS A 115 5.39 16.02 -1.23
N PHE A 116 4.72 15.69 -0.13
CA PHE A 116 3.84 14.53 -0.03
C PHE A 116 2.87 14.39 -1.21
N PHE A 117 2.23 15.48 -1.61
CA PHE A 117 1.26 15.46 -2.70
C PHE A 117 1.87 15.32 -4.10
N ASP A 118 3.17 15.41 -4.26
CA ASP A 118 3.84 15.09 -5.53
C ASP A 118 4.04 13.58 -5.67
N VAL A 119 4.23 12.90 -4.53
CA VAL A 119 4.33 11.43 -4.47
C VAL A 119 2.95 10.76 -4.46
N PHE A 120 1.97 11.38 -3.78
CA PHE A 120 0.62 10.85 -3.60
C PHE A 120 -0.44 11.87 -4.06
N PRO A 121 -0.55 12.14 -5.36
CA PRO A 121 -1.45 13.18 -5.90
C PRO A 121 -2.93 12.88 -5.64
N GLN A 122 -3.32 11.62 -5.50
CA GLN A 122 -4.68 11.20 -5.18
C GLN A 122 -5.19 11.75 -3.84
N TYR A 123 -4.29 12.14 -2.93
CA TYR A 123 -4.65 12.68 -1.62
C TYR A 123 -4.76 14.22 -1.59
N ARG A 124 -4.55 14.91 -2.71
CA ARG A 124 -4.74 16.38 -2.79
C ARG A 124 -6.15 16.83 -2.41
N LYS A 125 -7.15 16.00 -2.68
CA LYS A 125 -8.55 16.25 -2.31
C LYS A 125 -8.77 16.40 -0.79
N TYR A 126 -7.87 15.89 0.05
CA TYR A 126 -7.94 15.98 1.51
C TYR A 126 -7.31 17.25 2.10
N ARG A 127 -6.74 18.10 1.27
CA ARG A 127 -6.09 19.35 1.68
C ARG A 127 -7.11 20.44 2.09
N ARG A 128 -8.39 20.21 1.84
CA ARG A 128 -9.48 21.18 2.12
C ARG A 128 -9.92 21.15 3.59
#